data_2c77063976aacd081e5bfea9bef380c9
#
_entry.id   2c77063976aacd081e5bfea9bef380c9
#
_cell.length_a   1.000
_cell.length_b   1.000
_cell.length_c   1.000
_cell.angle_alpha   90.00
_cell.angle_beta   90.00
_cell.angle_gamma   90.00
#
_symmetry.space_group_name_H-M   'P 1'
#
loop_
_entity.id
_entity.type
_entity.pdbx_description
1 polymer ?
#
loop_
_entity_poly.entity_id
_entity_poly.type
_entity_poly.pdbx_seq_one_letter_code
_entity_poly.pdbx_strand_id
1 'polypeptide(L)'
;MSEISPDEILLDRANLPAFDVVQFEGRLERPLGAGIPLALGVLFLCIAALFGGRLWHIQIVEGSTYAERSRGNFLRTTPIFAERGGIIDRTGEPLAWNEPTPEHPEFLARRYTTRAGSAHLIGFLKYPSKDAAGFYYRNDFKGVAGAEREYNEALTGTNGVRTVELDVAGTTVSESEVRPARHGADLTLSVDARLSETLYELLMERIRAVGFAGGAAVLMDVSNGEIIALTSAPEYNPQTLSDGADAPRIAGFVHDSRMPFLDRASAGLYAPGSLVKIFLAPGALAEGVITPDKKILSTGSISIPNPYAPERESVFTDWKAHGWVDMRHALAVSSDVYFYEIGGGFAAQRGLGIGLMEKYFRLFGLGEPLADPLLGQTSGTIPNPEWKKRFFPHDPWRIGDTYHTAIGQYGMLTTPLQIVRAIAAVANGGNLIEPTLFQNETKSGRQLSLSDEAFRIVREGMRLAVTEGTANGLMLPFISVAAKTGTAEVGISKKRVNSWVTGFFPSAAPRYAFVVLLERGPRENTIGGVYVMRQFFEWLAVNAPAYLHEVGV
;
A
#
# COMPACT_ATOMS: atom_id res chain seq x y z
N MET A 1 -15.28 41.40 9.74
CA MET A 1 -15.54 42.42 8.73
C MET A 1 -16.87 43.00 9.10
N SER A 2 -16.87 44.25 9.59
CA SER A 2 -18.10 44.99 9.91
C SER A 2 -18.76 45.41 8.58
N GLU A 3 -20.00 45.04 8.41
CA GLU A 3 -20.82 45.53 7.30
C GLU A 3 -20.92 47.06 7.44
N ILE A 4 -20.50 47.76 6.38
CA ILE A 4 -20.66 49.21 6.28
C ILE A 4 -22.13 49.45 5.97
N SER A 5 -22.82 50.14 6.89
CA SER A 5 -24.21 50.51 6.66
C SER A 5 -24.34 51.48 5.46
N PRO A 6 -25.38 51.37 4.63
CA PRO A 6 -25.59 52.30 3.53
C PRO A 6 -25.61 53.76 3.92
N ASP A 7 -25.94 54.07 5.16
CA ASP A 7 -25.97 55.44 5.72
C ASP A 7 -24.59 56.02 6.01
N GLU A 8 -23.53 55.19 6.05
CA GLU A 8 -22.14 55.66 6.23
C GLU A 8 -21.49 56.10 4.90
N ILE A 9 -22.14 55.86 3.79
CA ILE A 9 -21.63 56.21 2.44
C ILE A 9 -22.18 57.55 1.99
N LEU A 10 -23.29 58.04 2.58
CA LEU A 10 -23.86 59.33 2.30
C LEU A 10 -23.32 60.35 3.35
N LEU A 11 -22.44 61.24 2.89
CA LEU A 11 -22.04 62.39 3.67
C LEU A 11 -23.29 63.19 4.06
N ASP A 12 -23.70 63.08 5.34
CA ASP A 12 -24.80 63.87 5.88
C ASP A 12 -24.42 65.34 5.78
N ARG A 13 -25.32 66.15 5.32
CA ARG A 13 -25.19 67.61 5.13
C ARG A 13 -24.76 68.29 6.42
N ALA A 14 -24.96 67.66 7.57
CA ALA A 14 -24.59 68.18 8.89
C ALA A 14 -23.11 68.02 9.23
N ASN A 15 -22.39 67.14 8.52
CA ASN A 15 -20.98 66.82 8.78
C ASN A 15 -19.99 67.43 7.79
N LEU A 16 -20.46 68.21 6.84
CA LEU A 16 -19.59 68.98 5.95
C LEU A 16 -19.16 70.27 6.67
N PRO A 17 -17.84 70.54 6.74
CA PRO A 17 -17.38 71.85 7.19
C PRO A 17 -18.01 72.91 6.29
N ALA A 18 -18.50 74.02 6.91
CA ALA A 18 -19.27 75.08 6.25
C ALA A 18 -18.62 75.51 4.92
N PHE A 19 -19.09 74.89 3.84
CA PHE A 19 -18.85 75.42 2.50
C PHE A 19 -19.90 76.46 2.24
N ASP A 20 -19.44 77.62 1.87
CA ASP A 20 -20.30 78.73 1.50
C ASP A 20 -21.23 78.28 0.38
N VAL A 21 -22.52 78.33 0.63
CA VAL A 21 -23.58 77.85 -0.30
C VAL A 21 -23.46 78.54 -1.68
N VAL A 22 -22.78 79.66 -1.72
CA VAL A 22 -22.54 80.46 -2.93
C VAL A 22 -21.50 79.83 -3.87
N GLN A 23 -20.62 78.91 -3.38
CA GLN A 23 -19.58 78.28 -4.23
C GLN A 23 -20.11 77.08 -5.01
N PHE A 24 -21.18 76.44 -4.58
CA PHE A 24 -21.78 75.32 -5.32
C PHE A 24 -22.75 75.79 -6.43
N GLU A 25 -23.35 76.96 -6.28
CA GLU A 25 -24.24 77.52 -7.33
C GLU A 25 -23.49 78.25 -8.46
N GLY A 26 -22.17 78.46 -8.31
CA GLY A 26 -21.36 79.19 -9.29
C GLY A 26 -20.71 78.38 -10.40
N ARG A 27 -20.78 77.02 -10.38
CA ARG A 27 -20.39 76.19 -11.51
C ARG A 27 -21.64 75.82 -12.31
N LEU A 28 -22.21 76.76 -12.95
CA LEU A 28 -22.99 76.54 -14.15
C LEU A 28 -21.99 76.00 -15.19
N GLU A 29 -21.88 74.67 -15.26
CA GLU A 29 -21.36 74.07 -16.46
C GLU A 29 -22.22 74.65 -17.61
N ARG A 30 -21.55 75.34 -18.51
CA ARG A 30 -22.27 75.92 -19.68
C ARG A 30 -23.00 74.75 -20.30
N PRO A 31 -24.32 74.79 -20.40
CA PRO A 31 -25.08 73.74 -21.07
C PRO A 31 -24.43 73.53 -22.41
N LEU A 32 -24.01 72.29 -22.68
CA LEU A 32 -23.52 71.94 -24.00
C LEU A 32 -24.57 72.48 -25.03
N GLY A 33 -24.14 73.40 -25.88
CA GLY A 33 -25.02 73.97 -26.83
C GLY A 33 -25.77 72.86 -27.56
N ALA A 34 -27.06 73.04 -27.77
CA ALA A 34 -27.98 72.02 -28.35
C ALA A 34 -27.41 71.31 -29.60
N GLY A 35 -26.43 71.89 -30.25
CA GLY A 35 -25.72 71.32 -31.39
C GLY A 35 -24.76 70.15 -31.02
N ILE A 36 -24.21 70.11 -29.77
CA ILE A 36 -23.26 69.04 -29.39
C ILE A 36 -24.00 67.73 -29.17
N PRO A 37 -25.08 67.64 -28.35
CA PRO A 37 -25.86 66.41 -28.24
C PRO A 37 -26.47 65.96 -29.59
N LEU A 38 -26.87 66.87 -30.43
CA LEU A 38 -27.38 66.55 -31.77
C LEU A 38 -26.26 65.97 -32.65
N ALA A 39 -25.05 66.57 -32.64
CA ALA A 39 -23.90 66.06 -33.38
C ALA A 39 -23.46 64.71 -32.91
N LEU A 40 -23.44 64.49 -31.57
CA LEU A 40 -23.16 63.15 -30.95
C LEU A 40 -24.25 62.15 -31.35
N GLY A 41 -25.51 62.53 -31.28
CA GLY A 41 -26.64 61.68 -31.72
C GLY A 41 -26.54 61.28 -33.18
N VAL A 42 -26.20 62.18 -34.06
CA VAL A 42 -25.97 61.93 -35.49
C VAL A 42 -24.73 61.01 -35.66
N LEU A 43 -23.65 61.27 -34.93
CA LEU A 43 -22.46 60.42 -34.98
C LEU A 43 -22.78 58.98 -34.53
N PHE A 44 -23.54 58.84 -33.44
CA PHE A 44 -23.99 57.51 -32.98
C PHE A 44 -24.91 56.83 -33.98
N LEU A 45 -25.82 57.55 -34.62
CA LEU A 45 -26.67 57.01 -35.65
C LEU A 45 -25.88 56.60 -36.90
N CYS A 46 -24.86 57.35 -37.30
CA CYS A 46 -23.97 56.98 -38.40
C CYS A 46 -23.16 55.73 -38.09
N ILE A 47 -22.62 55.64 -36.86
CA ILE A 47 -21.91 54.45 -36.39
C ILE A 47 -22.88 53.26 -36.37
N ALA A 48 -24.05 53.38 -35.80
CA ALA A 48 -25.08 52.35 -35.77
C ALA A 48 -25.52 51.90 -37.19
N ALA A 49 -25.69 52.84 -38.11
CA ALA A 49 -26.00 52.54 -39.49
C ALA A 49 -24.86 51.81 -40.22
N LEU A 50 -23.62 52.20 -39.93
CA LEU A 50 -22.40 51.53 -40.47
C LEU A 50 -22.29 50.13 -39.97
N PHE A 51 -22.46 49.91 -38.66
CA PHE A 51 -22.49 48.56 -38.07
C PHE A 51 -23.68 47.74 -38.52
N GLY A 52 -24.88 48.34 -38.60
CA GLY A 52 -26.10 47.72 -39.15
C GLY A 52 -25.92 47.29 -40.60
N GLY A 53 -25.35 48.17 -41.42
CA GLY A 53 -24.99 47.85 -42.80
C GLY A 53 -23.97 46.76 -42.94
N ARG A 54 -22.95 46.78 -42.07
CA ARG A 54 -21.92 45.69 -42.01
C ARG A 54 -22.52 44.37 -41.56
N LEU A 55 -23.35 44.40 -40.54
CA LEU A 55 -24.08 43.21 -40.05
C LEU A 55 -25.00 42.65 -41.14
N TRP A 56 -25.75 43.52 -41.78
CA TRP A 56 -26.65 43.13 -42.92
C TRP A 56 -25.85 42.52 -44.08
N HIS A 57 -24.70 43.12 -44.43
CA HIS A 57 -23.82 42.59 -45.47
C HIS A 57 -23.26 41.18 -45.08
N ILE A 58 -22.76 41.02 -43.86
CA ILE A 58 -22.22 39.75 -43.40
C ILE A 58 -23.32 38.68 -43.24
N GLN A 59 -24.49 39.04 -42.69
CA GLN A 59 -25.55 38.08 -42.39
C GLN A 59 -26.46 37.75 -43.57
N ILE A 60 -26.70 38.71 -44.45
CA ILE A 60 -27.68 38.57 -45.59
C ILE A 60 -26.93 38.38 -46.91
N VAL A 61 -25.98 39.26 -47.24
CA VAL A 61 -25.31 39.19 -48.56
C VAL A 61 -24.28 38.08 -48.62
N GLU A 62 -23.46 37.96 -47.55
CA GLU A 62 -22.43 36.92 -47.43
C GLU A 62 -22.88 35.78 -46.52
N GLY A 63 -24.09 35.82 -45.97
CA GLY A 63 -24.59 34.87 -44.98
C GLY A 63 -24.57 33.41 -45.46
N SER A 64 -24.90 33.18 -46.72
CA SER A 64 -24.78 31.84 -47.33
C SER A 64 -23.33 31.37 -47.39
N THR A 65 -22.40 32.23 -47.76
CA THR A 65 -20.98 31.94 -47.85
C THR A 65 -20.36 31.66 -46.48
N TYR A 66 -20.73 32.44 -45.46
CA TYR A 66 -20.30 32.20 -44.09
C TYR A 66 -21.00 30.98 -43.49
N ALA A 67 -22.27 30.74 -43.82
CA ALA A 67 -22.97 29.53 -43.43
C ALA A 67 -22.36 28.28 -44.09
N GLU A 68 -22.00 28.34 -45.37
CA GLU A 68 -21.28 27.27 -46.06
C GLU A 68 -19.88 27.04 -45.47
N ARG A 69 -19.11 28.10 -45.18
CA ARG A 69 -17.82 27.98 -44.48
C ARG A 69 -17.97 27.44 -43.08
N SER A 70 -18.98 27.85 -42.32
CA SER A 70 -19.29 27.28 -41.01
C SER A 70 -19.77 25.85 -41.10
N ARG A 71 -20.49 25.49 -42.16
CA ARG A 71 -20.96 24.12 -42.41
C ARG A 71 -19.87 23.20 -42.98
N GLY A 72 -18.91 23.75 -43.74
CA GLY A 72 -17.87 22.99 -44.41
C GLY A 72 -16.62 22.72 -43.57
N ASN A 73 -16.45 23.27 -42.38
CA ASN A 73 -15.24 23.17 -41.60
C ASN A 73 -15.47 22.59 -40.20
N PHE A 74 -16.19 21.47 -40.08
CA PHE A 74 -16.19 20.68 -38.86
C PHE A 74 -15.05 19.66 -38.88
N LEU A 75 -13.81 20.16 -38.75
CA LEU A 75 -12.68 19.30 -38.43
C LEU A 75 -12.77 18.92 -36.98
N ARG A 76 -13.07 17.66 -36.70
CA ARG A 76 -13.10 17.10 -35.38
C ARG A 76 -11.84 16.29 -35.15
N THR A 77 -11.04 16.71 -34.18
CA THR A 77 -9.89 15.92 -33.73
C THR A 77 -10.37 14.88 -32.72
N THR A 78 -10.17 13.60 -33.03
CA THR A 78 -10.50 12.48 -32.15
C THR A 78 -9.24 11.72 -31.76
N PRO A 79 -9.15 11.24 -30.53
CA PRO A 79 -8.02 10.38 -30.13
C PRO A 79 -8.15 9.02 -30.82
N ILE A 80 -7.00 8.47 -31.25
CA ILE A 80 -6.84 7.05 -31.53
C ILE A 80 -6.25 6.46 -30.27
N PHE A 81 -7.06 5.70 -29.53
CA PHE A 81 -6.63 5.18 -28.25
C PHE A 81 -5.51 4.13 -28.43
N ALA A 82 -4.43 4.33 -27.68
CA ALA A 82 -3.39 3.33 -27.54
C ALA A 82 -3.95 2.12 -26.77
N GLU A 83 -3.59 0.92 -27.19
CA GLU A 83 -3.86 -0.26 -26.39
C GLU A 83 -2.99 -0.23 -25.15
N ARG A 84 -3.61 -0.47 -24.00
CA ARG A 84 -2.88 -0.55 -22.73
C ARG A 84 -2.11 -1.87 -22.65
N GLY A 85 -0.87 -1.85 -22.19
CA GLY A 85 -0.05 -3.05 -21.99
C GLY A 85 -0.74 -4.07 -21.08
N GLY A 86 -0.56 -5.35 -21.37
CA GLY A 86 -1.03 -6.47 -20.56
C GLY A 86 -0.26 -6.56 -19.23
N ILE A 87 -0.87 -7.19 -18.23
CA ILE A 87 -0.18 -7.61 -17.01
C ILE A 87 -0.29 -9.14 -16.96
N ILE A 88 0.84 -9.81 -16.91
CA ILE A 88 0.93 -11.27 -16.92
C ILE A 88 1.74 -11.75 -15.71
N ASP A 89 1.43 -12.95 -15.24
CA ASP A 89 2.18 -13.61 -14.18
C ASP A 89 3.46 -14.30 -14.71
N ARG A 90 4.27 -14.87 -13.81
CA ARG A 90 5.52 -15.56 -14.16
C ARG A 90 5.32 -16.79 -15.07
N THR A 91 4.12 -17.36 -15.13
CA THR A 91 3.78 -18.53 -15.92
C THR A 91 3.21 -18.17 -17.29
N GLY A 92 3.01 -16.89 -17.56
CA GLY A 92 2.38 -16.36 -18.77
C GLY A 92 0.86 -16.26 -18.68
N GLU A 93 0.27 -16.48 -17.50
CA GLU A 93 -1.17 -16.33 -17.29
C GLU A 93 -1.56 -14.83 -17.24
N PRO A 94 -2.56 -14.38 -18.01
CA PRO A 94 -2.97 -12.99 -18.00
C PRO A 94 -3.69 -12.63 -16.70
N LEU A 95 -3.20 -11.59 -16.04
CA LEU A 95 -3.81 -10.97 -14.86
C LEU A 95 -4.68 -9.77 -15.22
N ALA A 96 -4.27 -9.01 -16.24
CA ALA A 96 -5.07 -7.94 -16.83
C ALA A 96 -4.77 -7.84 -18.33
N TRP A 97 -5.83 -7.76 -19.15
CA TRP A 97 -5.76 -7.72 -20.62
C TRP A 97 -6.83 -6.77 -21.17
N ASN A 98 -6.92 -6.65 -22.50
CA ASN A 98 -7.87 -5.76 -23.14
C ASN A 98 -8.78 -6.55 -24.08
N GLU A 99 -10.08 -6.21 -24.09
CA GLU A 99 -11.08 -6.82 -24.96
C GLU A 99 -12.00 -5.76 -25.59
N PRO A 100 -12.44 -5.97 -26.84
CA PRO A 100 -13.47 -5.11 -27.43
C PRO A 100 -14.80 -5.28 -26.68
N THR A 101 -15.51 -4.18 -26.46
CA THR A 101 -16.82 -4.20 -25.83
C THR A 101 -17.80 -3.26 -26.56
N PRO A 102 -19.10 -3.61 -26.61
CA PRO A 102 -20.12 -2.73 -27.19
C PRO A 102 -20.27 -1.39 -26.49
N GLU A 103 -19.99 -1.35 -25.19
CA GLU A 103 -20.09 -0.14 -24.36
C GLU A 103 -19.02 0.90 -24.70
N HIS A 104 -17.88 0.45 -25.23
CA HIS A 104 -16.74 1.30 -25.57
C HIS A 104 -16.18 0.96 -26.95
N PRO A 105 -16.90 1.26 -28.05
CA PRO A 105 -16.46 0.90 -29.39
C PRO A 105 -15.20 1.64 -29.85
N GLU A 106 -14.81 2.74 -29.17
CA GLU A 106 -13.65 3.54 -29.55
C GLU A 106 -12.33 3.03 -28.97
N PHE A 107 -12.36 2.17 -27.93
CA PHE A 107 -11.18 1.61 -27.29
C PHE A 107 -11.46 0.22 -26.71
N LEU A 108 -10.42 -0.54 -26.48
CA LEU A 108 -10.52 -1.84 -25.81
C LEU A 108 -10.74 -1.66 -24.31
N ALA A 109 -11.73 -2.34 -23.76
CA ALA A 109 -12.00 -2.33 -22.33
C ALA A 109 -11.00 -3.21 -21.58
N ARG A 110 -10.59 -2.76 -20.39
CA ARG A 110 -9.72 -3.53 -19.51
C ARG A 110 -10.47 -4.67 -18.86
N ARG A 111 -9.86 -5.85 -18.86
CA ARG A 111 -10.34 -7.05 -18.16
C ARG A 111 -9.33 -7.48 -17.13
N TYR A 112 -9.84 -8.01 -16.04
CA TYR A 112 -9.03 -8.52 -14.94
C TYR A 112 -9.32 -9.99 -14.70
N THR A 113 -8.31 -10.71 -14.23
CA THR A 113 -8.47 -12.13 -13.88
C THR A 113 -9.59 -12.33 -12.86
N THR A 114 -10.29 -13.43 -12.96
CA THR A 114 -11.29 -13.85 -11.96
C THR A 114 -10.66 -14.58 -10.78
N ARG A 115 -9.35 -14.91 -10.85
CA ARG A 115 -8.61 -15.49 -9.72
C ARG A 115 -8.54 -14.50 -8.58
N ALA A 116 -8.92 -14.97 -7.40
CA ALA A 116 -8.82 -14.18 -6.17
C ALA A 116 -7.36 -14.05 -5.69
N GLY A 117 -7.12 -13.09 -4.80
CA GLY A 117 -5.84 -12.91 -4.14
C GLY A 117 -4.86 -11.98 -4.84
N SER A 118 -5.22 -11.43 -6.01
CA SER A 118 -4.34 -10.57 -6.80
C SER A 118 -4.83 -9.12 -6.91
N ALA A 119 -5.98 -8.77 -6.35
CA ALA A 119 -6.61 -7.47 -6.57
C ALA A 119 -5.74 -6.29 -6.12
N HIS A 120 -5.09 -6.38 -4.96
CA HIS A 120 -4.22 -5.31 -4.46
C HIS A 120 -2.94 -5.16 -5.30
N LEU A 121 -2.40 -6.26 -5.78
CA LEU A 121 -1.21 -6.27 -6.62
C LEU A 121 -1.49 -5.66 -7.99
N ILE A 122 -2.58 -6.08 -8.65
CA ILE A 122 -2.94 -5.60 -9.98
C ILE A 122 -3.50 -4.18 -9.89
N GLY A 123 -4.40 -3.94 -8.94
CA GLY A 123 -5.13 -2.69 -8.83
C GLY A 123 -6.27 -2.57 -9.84
N PHE A 124 -6.65 -1.34 -10.18
CA PHE A 124 -7.71 -1.02 -11.13
C PHE A 124 -7.48 0.35 -11.77
N LEU A 125 -8.18 0.63 -12.84
CA LEU A 125 -8.08 1.89 -13.57
C LEU A 125 -9.43 2.60 -13.71
N LYS A 126 -9.39 3.85 -14.21
CA LYS A 126 -10.54 4.58 -14.73
C LYS A 126 -10.39 4.76 -16.23
N TYR A 127 -11.49 4.53 -16.95
CA TYR A 127 -11.58 4.72 -18.40
C TYR A 127 -11.52 6.18 -18.81
N PRO A 128 -11.16 6.46 -20.08
CA PRO A 128 -11.40 7.75 -20.72
C PRO A 128 -12.83 8.21 -20.51
N SER A 129 -13.06 9.51 -20.37
CA SER A 129 -14.38 10.03 -20.02
C SER A 129 -14.77 11.20 -20.90
N LYS A 130 -16.05 11.20 -21.31
CA LYS A 130 -16.66 12.25 -22.14
C LYS A 130 -17.51 13.18 -21.27
N ASP A 131 -17.64 14.43 -21.71
CA ASP A 131 -18.63 15.37 -21.19
C ASP A 131 -20.03 15.12 -21.78
N ALA A 132 -21.01 15.92 -21.37
CA ALA A 132 -22.38 15.81 -21.86
C ALA A 132 -22.52 16.12 -23.38
N ALA A 133 -21.55 16.80 -23.98
CA ALA A 133 -21.50 17.10 -25.42
C ALA A 133 -20.77 15.98 -26.21
N GLY A 134 -20.28 14.93 -25.55
CA GLY A 134 -19.60 13.80 -26.17
C GLY A 134 -18.13 14.03 -26.46
N PHE A 135 -17.53 15.11 -25.93
CA PHE A 135 -16.09 15.36 -26.05
C PHE A 135 -15.30 14.72 -24.89
N TYR A 136 -14.15 14.13 -25.22
CA TYR A 136 -13.27 13.61 -24.18
C TYR A 136 -12.62 14.75 -23.39
N TYR A 137 -12.99 14.89 -22.10
CA TYR A 137 -12.26 15.74 -21.17
C TYR A 137 -11.09 15.00 -20.50
N ARG A 138 -11.13 13.65 -20.52
CA ARG A 138 -10.02 12.78 -20.18
C ARG A 138 -9.92 11.70 -21.26
N ASN A 139 -8.81 11.68 -21.96
CA ASN A 139 -8.55 10.80 -23.11
C ASN A 139 -7.49 9.74 -22.84
N ASP A 140 -7.15 9.49 -21.57
CA ASP A 140 -6.21 8.48 -21.14
C ASP A 140 -6.83 7.50 -20.14
N PHE A 141 -6.28 6.31 -20.10
CA PHE A 141 -6.54 5.35 -19.04
C PHE A 141 -5.74 5.77 -17.80
N LYS A 142 -6.41 5.94 -16.67
CA LYS A 142 -5.76 6.34 -15.43
C LYS A 142 -5.74 5.20 -14.42
N GLY A 143 -4.58 4.63 -14.16
CA GLY A 143 -4.38 3.69 -13.05
C GLY A 143 -4.67 4.34 -11.69
N VAL A 144 -5.40 3.65 -10.81
CA VAL A 144 -5.86 4.16 -9.52
C VAL A 144 -5.17 3.47 -8.36
N ALA A 145 -4.88 2.18 -8.46
CA ALA A 145 -4.25 1.38 -7.43
C ALA A 145 -3.36 0.29 -8.06
N GLY A 146 -2.52 -0.33 -7.25
CA GLY A 146 -1.71 -1.47 -7.64
C GLY A 146 -0.77 -1.19 -8.81
N ALA A 147 -0.41 -2.22 -9.56
CA ALA A 147 0.45 -2.13 -10.74
C ALA A 147 -0.13 -1.20 -11.82
N GLU A 148 -1.46 -1.14 -11.94
CA GLU A 148 -2.14 -0.21 -12.83
C GLU A 148 -1.77 1.25 -12.55
N ARG A 149 -1.56 1.63 -11.27
CA ARG A 149 -1.17 2.98 -10.87
C ARG A 149 0.34 3.17 -10.94
N GLU A 150 1.11 2.29 -10.33
CA GLU A 150 2.55 2.49 -10.16
C GLU A 150 3.29 2.41 -11.51
N TYR A 151 2.82 1.56 -12.42
CA TYR A 151 3.39 1.41 -13.76
C TYR A 151 2.50 2.02 -14.85
N ASN A 152 1.65 2.98 -14.48
CA ASN A 152 0.67 3.58 -15.40
C ASN A 152 1.32 4.17 -16.66
N GLU A 153 2.46 4.81 -16.54
CA GLU A 153 3.18 5.44 -17.67
C GLU A 153 3.61 4.38 -18.70
N ALA A 154 4.20 3.27 -18.25
CA ALA A 154 4.63 2.17 -19.12
C ALA A 154 3.43 1.47 -19.78
N LEU A 155 2.36 1.22 -18.99
CA LEU A 155 1.18 0.51 -19.46
C LEU A 155 0.32 1.33 -20.43
N THR A 156 0.22 2.66 -20.27
CA THR A 156 -0.76 3.48 -21.02
C THR A 156 -0.36 3.71 -22.47
N GLY A 157 0.93 3.76 -22.79
CA GLY A 157 1.39 4.14 -24.12
C GLY A 157 1.09 5.62 -24.46
N THR A 158 0.91 5.91 -25.75
CA THR A 158 0.64 7.27 -26.21
C THR A 158 -0.46 7.24 -27.26
N ASN A 159 -1.56 7.94 -27.03
CA ASN A 159 -2.65 8.05 -27.97
C ASN A 159 -2.22 8.73 -29.28
N GLY A 160 -2.75 8.22 -30.38
CA GLY A 160 -2.70 8.85 -31.69
C GLY A 160 -3.73 9.96 -31.83
N VAL A 161 -3.71 10.62 -32.97
CA VAL A 161 -4.62 11.70 -33.30
C VAL A 161 -5.18 11.47 -34.70
N ARG A 162 -6.50 11.48 -34.82
CA ARG A 162 -7.23 11.43 -36.09
C ARG A 162 -8.00 12.72 -36.26
N THR A 163 -7.95 13.28 -37.44
CA THR A 163 -8.81 14.39 -37.86
C THR A 163 -9.93 13.85 -38.73
N VAL A 164 -11.14 14.08 -38.32
CA VAL A 164 -12.37 13.67 -39.03
C VAL A 164 -13.04 14.91 -39.53
N GLU A 165 -13.34 14.98 -40.83
CA GLU A 165 -14.15 16.00 -41.45
C GLU A 165 -15.61 15.52 -41.47
N LEU A 166 -16.47 16.27 -40.80
CA LEU A 166 -17.91 15.96 -40.73
C LEU A 166 -18.69 16.88 -41.67
N ASP A 167 -19.71 16.36 -42.31
CA ASP A 167 -20.71 17.18 -43.00
C ASP A 167 -21.71 17.81 -42.00
N VAL A 168 -22.64 18.61 -42.56
CA VAL A 168 -23.69 19.28 -41.76
C VAL A 168 -24.65 18.33 -41.06
N ALA A 169 -24.73 17.11 -41.49
CA ALA A 169 -25.55 16.06 -40.87
C ALA A 169 -24.76 15.28 -39.79
N GLY A 170 -23.47 15.61 -39.60
CA GLY A 170 -22.60 14.91 -38.68
C GLY A 170 -22.02 13.62 -39.24
N THR A 171 -22.14 13.40 -40.57
CA THR A 171 -21.59 12.21 -41.23
C THR A 171 -20.14 12.45 -41.59
N THR A 172 -19.29 11.44 -41.38
CA THR A 172 -17.87 11.50 -41.75
C THR A 172 -17.70 11.57 -43.26
N VAL A 173 -17.10 12.63 -43.77
CA VAL A 173 -16.81 12.85 -45.20
C VAL A 173 -15.37 12.39 -45.51
N SER A 174 -14.46 12.66 -44.61
CA SER A 174 -13.04 12.34 -44.78
C SER A 174 -12.40 12.05 -43.42
N GLU A 175 -11.43 11.12 -43.42
CA GLU A 175 -10.61 10.83 -42.25
C GLU A 175 -9.12 10.89 -42.61
N SER A 176 -8.33 11.49 -41.74
CA SER A 176 -6.89 11.52 -41.85
C SER A 176 -6.24 11.23 -40.51
N GLU A 177 -5.39 10.25 -40.49
CA GLU A 177 -4.54 9.96 -39.33
C GLU A 177 -3.36 10.93 -39.31
N VAL A 178 -3.32 11.80 -38.32
CA VAL A 178 -2.23 12.80 -38.16
C VAL A 178 -1.05 12.20 -37.41
N ARG A 179 -1.32 11.33 -36.43
CA ARG A 179 -0.30 10.66 -35.62
C ARG A 179 -0.82 9.27 -35.19
N PRO A 180 -0.07 8.17 -35.44
CA PRO A 180 -0.44 6.85 -34.97
C PRO A 180 -0.35 6.75 -33.45
N ALA A 181 -1.15 5.85 -32.86
CA ALA A 181 -1.03 5.46 -31.47
C ALA A 181 0.23 4.62 -31.27
N ARG A 182 0.82 4.73 -30.08
CA ARG A 182 1.89 3.83 -29.60
C ARG A 182 1.36 3.06 -28.42
N HIS A 183 1.26 1.73 -28.55
CA HIS A 183 0.75 0.85 -27.49
C HIS A 183 1.64 0.87 -26.26
N GLY A 184 1.06 0.58 -25.10
CA GLY A 184 1.78 0.41 -23.84
C GLY A 184 2.60 -0.88 -23.85
N ALA A 185 3.59 -0.93 -22.95
CA ALA A 185 4.41 -2.13 -22.76
C ALA A 185 3.72 -3.12 -21.82
N ASP A 186 3.83 -4.41 -22.11
CA ASP A 186 3.38 -5.47 -21.22
C ASP A 186 4.27 -5.54 -19.96
N LEU A 187 3.66 -5.92 -18.84
CA LEU A 187 4.32 -6.07 -17.54
C LEU A 187 4.28 -7.55 -17.13
N THR A 188 5.44 -8.18 -17.03
CA THR A 188 5.57 -9.55 -16.53
C THR A 188 5.96 -9.50 -15.05
N LEU A 189 5.06 -9.97 -14.20
CA LEU A 189 5.27 -10.03 -12.77
C LEU A 189 5.91 -11.36 -12.35
N SER A 190 6.66 -11.34 -11.25
CA SER A 190 7.33 -12.52 -10.68
C SER A 190 6.38 -13.44 -9.91
N VAL A 191 5.13 -13.05 -9.68
CA VAL A 191 4.14 -13.84 -8.94
C VAL A 191 3.57 -14.98 -9.77
N ASP A 192 3.28 -16.10 -9.11
CA ASP A 192 2.41 -17.18 -9.64
C ASP A 192 0.99 -16.96 -9.08
N ALA A 193 0.05 -16.67 -9.96
CA ALA A 193 -1.31 -16.34 -9.58
C ALA A 193 -2.03 -17.49 -8.86
N ARG A 194 -1.71 -18.75 -9.20
CA ARG A 194 -2.30 -19.93 -8.56
C ARG A 194 -1.90 -20.03 -7.08
N LEU A 195 -0.64 -19.69 -6.77
CA LEU A 195 -0.15 -19.70 -5.39
C LEU A 195 -0.80 -18.61 -4.58
N SER A 196 -0.94 -17.41 -5.16
CA SER A 196 -1.62 -16.28 -4.53
C SER A 196 -3.09 -16.57 -4.26
N GLU A 197 -3.80 -17.15 -5.24
CA GLU A 197 -5.20 -17.61 -5.11
C GLU A 197 -5.37 -18.64 -3.99
N THR A 198 -4.52 -19.68 -3.98
CA THR A 198 -4.58 -20.71 -2.95
C THR A 198 -4.37 -20.14 -1.55
N LEU A 199 -3.36 -19.29 -1.38
CA LEU A 199 -3.12 -18.61 -0.10
C LEU A 199 -4.30 -17.73 0.30
N TYR A 200 -4.89 -16.99 -0.65
CA TYR A 200 -6.08 -16.17 -0.40
C TYR A 200 -7.27 -17.01 0.09
N GLU A 201 -7.56 -18.11 -0.59
CA GLU A 201 -8.67 -19.01 -0.23
C GLU A 201 -8.49 -19.60 1.17
N LEU A 202 -7.27 -20.03 1.50
CA LEU A 202 -6.93 -20.55 2.83
C LEU A 202 -7.03 -19.48 3.92
N LEU A 203 -6.61 -18.24 3.64
CA LEU A 203 -6.82 -17.10 4.53
C LEU A 203 -8.30 -16.84 4.74
N MET A 204 -9.09 -16.77 3.66
CA MET A 204 -10.53 -16.50 3.73
C MET A 204 -11.30 -17.62 4.45
N GLU A 205 -10.87 -18.88 4.29
CA GLU A 205 -11.41 -19.99 5.07
C GLU A 205 -11.22 -19.75 6.57
N ARG A 206 -9.99 -19.38 7.00
CA ARG A 206 -9.69 -19.11 8.42
C ARG A 206 -10.40 -17.87 8.94
N ILE A 207 -10.47 -16.80 8.14
CA ILE A 207 -11.19 -15.57 8.47
C ILE A 207 -12.66 -15.90 8.79
N ARG A 208 -13.30 -16.70 7.93
CA ARG A 208 -14.70 -17.09 8.12
C ARG A 208 -14.92 -18.07 9.28
N ALA A 209 -14.07 -19.10 9.37
CA ALA A 209 -14.23 -20.17 10.35
C ALA A 209 -13.94 -19.73 11.79
N VAL A 210 -13.04 -18.77 11.99
CA VAL A 210 -12.53 -18.37 13.31
C VAL A 210 -12.98 -16.96 13.70
N GLY A 211 -13.27 -16.09 12.71
CA GLY A 211 -13.64 -14.70 12.96
C GLY A 211 -12.44 -13.75 13.06
N PHE A 212 -11.40 -14.01 12.29
CA PHE A 212 -10.35 -13.01 12.03
C PHE A 212 -10.92 -11.85 11.19
N ALA A 213 -10.36 -10.66 11.34
CA ALA A 213 -10.79 -9.49 10.57
C ALA A 213 -10.23 -9.49 9.13
N GLY A 214 -9.04 -10.08 8.95
CA GLY A 214 -8.35 -10.15 7.67
C GLY A 214 -7.06 -10.95 7.79
N GLY A 215 -6.28 -10.97 6.71
CA GLY A 215 -5.00 -11.63 6.70
C GLY A 215 -4.15 -11.27 5.47
N ALA A 216 -2.89 -11.67 5.49
CA ALA A 216 -1.98 -11.54 4.37
C ALA A 216 -1.01 -12.72 4.34
N ALA A 217 -0.56 -13.08 3.14
CA ALA A 217 0.50 -14.06 2.95
C ALA A 217 1.47 -13.59 1.87
N VAL A 218 2.76 -13.84 2.08
CA VAL A 218 3.81 -13.54 1.11
C VAL A 218 4.80 -14.71 1.05
N LEU A 219 5.20 -15.06 -0.17
CA LEU A 219 6.27 -16.01 -0.49
C LEU A 219 7.32 -15.30 -1.33
N MET A 220 8.60 -15.37 -0.92
CA MET A 220 9.72 -14.67 -1.55
C MET A 220 10.87 -15.64 -1.81
N ASP A 221 11.47 -15.58 -2.99
CA ASP A 221 12.71 -16.29 -3.29
C ASP A 221 13.89 -15.61 -2.57
N VAL A 222 14.63 -16.39 -1.77
CA VAL A 222 15.70 -15.86 -0.91
C VAL A 222 16.99 -15.52 -1.66
N SER A 223 17.09 -15.97 -2.93
CA SER A 223 18.30 -15.80 -3.74
C SER A 223 18.33 -14.51 -4.55
N ASN A 224 17.17 -14.08 -5.05
CA ASN A 224 17.06 -12.95 -5.97
C ASN A 224 16.05 -11.88 -5.53
N GLY A 225 15.22 -12.15 -4.51
CA GLY A 225 14.23 -11.20 -4.01
C GLY A 225 12.86 -11.24 -4.72
N GLU A 226 12.68 -12.12 -5.69
CA GLU A 226 11.40 -12.24 -6.39
C GLU A 226 10.26 -12.59 -5.43
N ILE A 227 9.17 -11.84 -5.48
CA ILE A 227 7.93 -12.18 -4.81
C ILE A 227 7.20 -13.22 -5.66
N ILE A 228 7.09 -14.44 -5.12
CA ILE A 228 6.49 -15.58 -5.81
C ILE A 228 4.97 -15.65 -5.59
N ALA A 229 4.51 -15.23 -4.43
CA ALA A 229 3.09 -15.05 -4.12
C ALA A 229 2.91 -13.89 -3.15
N LEU A 230 1.85 -13.12 -3.37
CA LEU A 230 1.47 -12.01 -2.50
C LEU A 230 -0.04 -11.89 -2.51
N THR A 231 -0.65 -11.92 -1.32
CA THR A 231 -2.10 -11.76 -1.20
C THR A 231 -2.48 -11.05 0.09
N SER A 232 -3.61 -10.33 0.02
CA SER A 232 -4.24 -9.62 1.13
C SER A 232 -5.74 -9.89 1.14
N ALA A 233 -6.28 -10.33 2.25
CA ALA A 233 -7.67 -10.75 2.41
C ALA A 233 -8.39 -9.97 3.54
N PRO A 234 -9.66 -9.56 3.34
CA PRO A 234 -10.42 -9.61 2.10
C PRO A 234 -9.91 -8.59 1.07
N GLU A 235 -10.28 -8.79 -0.20
CA GLU A 235 -9.97 -7.86 -1.28
C GLU A 235 -11.24 -7.31 -1.95
N TYR A 236 -11.08 -6.22 -2.71
CA TYR A 236 -12.09 -5.67 -3.61
C TYR A 236 -12.06 -6.41 -4.96
N ASN A 237 -13.05 -6.13 -5.82
CA ASN A 237 -13.05 -6.64 -7.19
C ASN A 237 -12.59 -5.54 -8.17
N PRO A 238 -11.42 -5.71 -8.84
CA PRO A 238 -10.88 -4.71 -9.77
C PRO A 238 -11.81 -4.38 -10.93
N GLN A 239 -12.49 -5.39 -11.51
CA GLN A 239 -13.42 -5.18 -12.63
C GLN A 239 -14.59 -4.28 -12.22
N THR A 240 -15.23 -4.58 -11.07
CA THR A 240 -16.33 -3.76 -10.56
C THR A 240 -15.94 -2.29 -10.36
N LEU A 241 -14.70 -2.04 -9.88
CA LEU A 241 -14.21 -0.68 -9.63
C LEU A 241 -13.83 0.06 -10.92
N SER A 242 -13.31 -0.65 -11.93
CA SER A 242 -12.98 -0.07 -13.24
C SER A 242 -14.24 0.25 -14.05
N ASP A 243 -15.19 -0.66 -14.09
CA ASP A 243 -16.46 -0.47 -14.81
C ASP A 243 -17.32 0.65 -14.17
N GLY A 244 -17.28 0.75 -12.83
CA GLY A 244 -17.93 1.84 -12.09
C GLY A 244 -19.47 1.83 -12.11
N ALA A 245 -20.09 0.87 -12.78
CA ALA A 245 -21.53 0.82 -13.00
C ALA A 245 -22.33 0.30 -11.79
N ASP A 246 -21.73 -0.58 -10.97
CA ASP A 246 -22.38 -1.20 -9.80
C ASP A 246 -22.14 -0.37 -8.54
N ALA A 247 -22.81 0.77 -8.43
CA ALA A 247 -22.67 1.66 -7.27
C ALA A 247 -23.00 1.01 -5.92
N PRO A 248 -24.03 0.15 -5.77
CA PRO A 248 -24.29 -0.58 -4.53
C PRO A 248 -23.14 -1.49 -4.12
N ARG A 249 -22.54 -2.22 -5.05
CA ARG A 249 -21.41 -3.11 -4.78
C ARG A 249 -20.15 -2.34 -4.39
N ILE A 250 -19.88 -1.23 -5.07
CA ILE A 250 -18.78 -0.32 -4.75
C ILE A 250 -18.96 0.26 -3.34
N ALA A 251 -20.17 0.73 -3.01
CA ALA A 251 -20.49 1.20 -1.67
C ALA A 251 -20.30 0.09 -0.61
N GLY A 252 -20.63 -1.16 -0.95
CA GLY A 252 -20.36 -2.33 -0.11
C GLY A 252 -18.87 -2.48 0.23
N PHE A 253 -17.96 -2.31 -0.73
CA PHE A 253 -16.52 -2.34 -0.45
C PHE A 253 -16.07 -1.16 0.43
N VAL A 254 -16.61 0.04 0.20
CA VAL A 254 -16.24 1.25 0.96
C VAL A 254 -16.67 1.17 2.43
N HIS A 255 -17.84 0.59 2.69
CA HIS A 255 -18.40 0.50 4.04
C HIS A 255 -18.13 -0.82 4.76
N ASP A 256 -17.41 -1.76 4.13
CA ASP A 256 -17.03 -3.02 4.79
C ASP A 256 -16.02 -2.75 5.91
N SER A 257 -16.41 -3.05 7.14
CA SER A 257 -15.58 -2.89 8.35
C SER A 257 -14.29 -3.73 8.31
N ARG A 258 -14.22 -4.72 7.43
CA ARG A 258 -13.02 -5.53 7.19
C ARG A 258 -11.99 -4.86 6.29
N MET A 259 -12.31 -3.64 5.76
CA MET A 259 -11.40 -2.80 4.98
C MET A 259 -10.79 -3.53 3.76
N PRO A 260 -11.59 -3.90 2.75
CA PRO A 260 -11.08 -4.63 1.57
C PRO A 260 -10.12 -3.81 0.69
N PHE A 261 -10.05 -2.49 0.88
CA PHE A 261 -9.06 -1.63 0.20
C PHE A 261 -7.69 -1.61 0.89
N LEU A 262 -7.57 -2.14 2.11
CA LEU A 262 -6.29 -2.19 2.80
C LEU A 262 -5.45 -3.35 2.25
N ASP A 263 -4.35 -3.03 1.57
CA ASP A 263 -3.32 -4.03 1.31
C ASP A 263 -2.57 -4.33 2.62
N ARG A 264 -2.92 -5.46 3.23
CA ARG A 264 -2.36 -5.89 4.50
C ARG A 264 -0.91 -6.36 4.38
N ALA A 265 -0.50 -6.79 3.19
CA ALA A 265 0.86 -7.27 2.96
C ALA A 265 1.87 -6.11 2.92
N SER A 266 1.52 -5.00 2.26
CA SER A 266 2.41 -3.88 1.98
C SER A 266 2.19 -2.65 2.88
N ALA A 267 0.92 -2.34 3.21
CA ALA A 267 0.53 -1.13 3.92
C ALA A 267 0.00 -1.37 5.34
N GLY A 268 -0.45 -2.59 5.64
CA GLY A 268 -0.94 -2.92 6.97
C GLY A 268 0.18 -2.96 8.01
N LEU A 269 -0.02 -2.27 9.14
CA LEU A 269 0.93 -2.19 10.24
C LEU A 269 0.46 -3.02 11.43
N TYR A 270 1.27 -4.00 11.81
CA TYR A 270 0.91 -4.97 12.84
C TYR A 270 2.05 -5.21 13.83
N ALA A 271 1.70 -5.38 15.10
CA ALA A 271 2.65 -5.84 16.09
C ALA A 271 3.15 -7.25 15.72
N PRO A 272 4.47 -7.44 15.59
CA PRO A 272 5.04 -8.72 15.14
C PRO A 272 5.04 -9.81 16.23
N GLY A 273 4.93 -9.42 17.50
CA GLY A 273 5.03 -10.35 18.61
C GLY A 273 6.37 -11.09 18.58
N SER A 274 6.36 -12.34 18.98
CA SER A 274 7.56 -13.19 19.10
C SER A 274 8.38 -13.39 17.83
N LEU A 275 7.98 -12.84 16.68
CA LEU A 275 8.81 -12.87 15.46
C LEU A 275 10.10 -12.06 15.64
N VAL A 276 10.08 -10.99 16.44
CA VAL A 276 11.27 -10.15 16.69
C VAL A 276 12.42 -10.88 17.34
N LYS A 277 12.14 -11.99 18.03
CA LYS A 277 13.13 -12.83 18.69
C LYS A 277 14.18 -13.38 17.71
N ILE A 278 13.78 -13.63 16.46
CA ILE A 278 14.66 -14.05 15.37
C ILE A 278 15.76 -13.01 15.10
N PHE A 279 15.43 -11.74 15.23
CA PHE A 279 16.33 -10.62 14.90
C PHE A 279 17.16 -10.18 16.12
N LEU A 280 16.64 -10.37 17.33
CA LEU A 280 17.35 -10.09 18.57
C LEU A 280 18.40 -11.14 18.92
N ALA A 281 18.12 -12.41 18.64
CA ALA A 281 19.03 -13.51 18.97
C ALA A 281 20.44 -13.31 18.36
N PRO A 282 20.61 -13.06 17.04
CA PRO A 282 21.93 -12.83 16.47
C PRO A 282 22.59 -11.56 17.01
N GLY A 283 21.82 -10.54 17.35
CA GLY A 283 22.34 -9.32 18.00
C GLY A 283 22.89 -9.59 19.39
N ALA A 284 22.19 -10.38 20.20
CA ALA A 284 22.66 -10.75 21.55
C ALA A 284 23.95 -11.60 21.51
N LEU A 285 24.09 -12.47 20.50
CA LEU A 285 25.31 -13.22 20.25
C LEU A 285 26.46 -12.32 19.82
N ALA A 286 26.22 -11.42 18.85
CA ALA A 286 27.23 -10.51 18.32
C ALA A 286 27.78 -9.53 19.37
N GLU A 287 26.93 -9.04 20.28
CA GLU A 287 27.33 -8.13 21.37
C GLU A 287 27.86 -8.89 22.60
N GLY A 288 28.01 -10.22 22.55
CA GLY A 288 28.48 -11.04 23.66
C GLY A 288 27.60 -10.93 24.92
N VAL A 289 26.31 -10.63 24.73
CA VAL A 289 25.34 -10.59 25.84
C VAL A 289 25.12 -11.97 26.41
N ILE A 290 25.13 -12.98 25.53
CA ILE A 290 24.97 -14.38 25.92
C ILE A 290 25.71 -15.27 24.92
N THR A 291 26.15 -16.46 25.38
CA THR A 291 26.65 -17.52 24.49
C THR A 291 25.48 -18.41 24.04
N PRO A 292 25.58 -19.10 22.89
CA PRO A 292 24.48 -19.91 22.37
C PRO A 292 23.99 -21.01 23.30
N ASP A 293 24.91 -21.59 24.10
CA ASP A 293 24.65 -22.76 24.97
C ASP A 293 24.33 -22.36 26.42
N LYS A 294 24.45 -21.06 26.76
CA LYS A 294 24.06 -20.57 28.09
C LYS A 294 22.56 -20.70 28.28
N LYS A 295 22.21 -21.47 29.33
CA LYS A 295 20.81 -21.67 29.70
C LYS A 295 20.32 -20.59 30.66
N ILE A 296 19.07 -20.15 30.45
CA ILE A 296 18.29 -19.29 31.36
C ILE A 296 17.11 -20.12 31.88
N LEU A 297 16.79 -19.96 33.15
CA LEU A 297 15.65 -20.65 33.78
C LEU A 297 14.38 -19.85 33.56
N SER A 298 13.52 -20.30 32.64
CA SER A 298 12.19 -19.73 32.42
C SER A 298 11.18 -20.32 33.40
N THR A 299 10.94 -19.62 34.50
CA THR A 299 9.96 -20.01 35.54
C THR A 299 8.53 -19.63 35.19
N GLY A 300 8.30 -18.98 34.04
CA GLY A 300 6.99 -18.48 33.59
C GLY A 300 6.78 -16.97 33.83
N SER A 301 7.68 -16.30 34.55
CA SER A 301 7.67 -14.85 34.70
C SER A 301 9.01 -14.35 35.28
N ILE A 302 9.23 -13.03 35.12
CA ILE A 302 10.23 -12.27 35.91
C ILE A 302 9.52 -11.13 36.62
N SER A 303 10.04 -10.70 37.76
CA SER A 303 9.50 -9.62 38.56
C SER A 303 10.57 -8.57 38.88
N ILE A 304 10.21 -7.31 38.78
CA ILE A 304 11.06 -6.18 39.18
C ILE A 304 10.28 -5.22 40.06
N PRO A 305 10.93 -4.42 40.92
CA PRO A 305 10.25 -3.40 41.70
C PRO A 305 9.44 -2.45 40.81
N ASN A 306 8.20 -2.15 41.21
CA ASN A 306 7.36 -1.20 40.47
C ASN A 306 7.87 0.23 40.73
N PRO A 307 8.21 1.00 39.70
CA PRO A 307 8.78 2.35 39.87
C PRO A 307 7.79 3.37 40.48
N TYR A 308 6.49 3.07 40.47
CA TYR A 308 5.44 3.94 41.05
C TYR A 308 4.98 3.49 42.46
N ALA A 309 5.26 2.24 42.81
CA ALA A 309 4.89 1.64 44.07
C ALA A 309 5.95 0.60 44.43
N PRO A 310 7.11 1.03 45.00
CA PRO A 310 8.27 0.15 45.23
C PRO A 310 7.99 -1.08 46.12
N GLU A 311 6.94 -1.00 46.91
CA GLU A 311 6.43 -2.13 47.74
C GLU A 311 5.71 -3.21 46.91
N ARG A 312 5.43 -2.96 45.63
CA ARG A 312 4.83 -3.89 44.69
C ARG A 312 5.82 -4.27 43.62
N GLU A 313 5.56 -5.40 42.98
CA GLU A 313 6.33 -5.86 41.85
C GLU A 313 5.57 -5.65 40.54
N SER A 314 6.32 -5.28 39.51
CA SER A 314 5.86 -5.37 38.11
C SER A 314 6.25 -6.75 37.58
N VAL A 315 5.26 -7.56 37.25
CA VAL A 315 5.44 -8.93 36.79
C VAL A 315 5.34 -8.99 35.27
N PHE A 316 6.33 -9.61 34.62
CA PHE A 316 6.39 -9.85 33.18
C PHE A 316 6.25 -11.35 32.95
N THR A 317 5.11 -11.75 32.42
CA THR A 317 4.75 -13.17 32.28
C THR A 317 5.21 -13.74 30.95
N ASP A 318 5.63 -14.99 30.96
CA ASP A 318 5.74 -15.87 29.79
C ASP A 318 4.39 -16.60 29.59
N TRP A 319 4.17 -17.21 28.44
CA TRP A 319 2.94 -17.96 28.18
C TRP A 319 2.91 -19.31 28.92
N LYS A 320 4.07 -19.82 29.35
CA LYS A 320 4.22 -20.92 30.33
C LYS A 320 5.63 -20.94 30.91
N ALA A 321 5.87 -21.75 31.95
CA ALA A 321 7.20 -22.09 32.42
C ALA A 321 7.86 -23.11 31.47
N HIS A 322 9.10 -22.83 31.02
CA HIS A 322 9.82 -23.68 30.07
C HIS A 322 10.99 -24.45 30.70
N GLY A 323 11.34 -24.14 31.96
CA GLY A 323 12.53 -24.68 32.59
C GLY A 323 13.82 -24.07 32.01
N TRP A 324 14.89 -24.83 31.99
CA TRP A 324 16.19 -24.41 31.47
C TRP A 324 16.19 -24.45 29.93
N VAL A 325 16.34 -23.30 29.31
CA VAL A 325 16.41 -23.16 27.84
C VAL A 325 17.67 -22.39 27.44
N ASP A 326 18.37 -22.88 26.41
CA ASP A 326 19.41 -22.17 25.69
C ASP A 326 18.79 -21.35 24.53
N MET A 327 19.63 -20.70 23.71
CA MET A 327 19.16 -19.83 22.62
C MET A 327 18.27 -20.57 21.61
N ARG A 328 18.65 -21.78 21.20
CA ARG A 328 17.92 -22.59 20.21
C ARG A 328 16.56 -23.02 20.74
N HIS A 329 16.55 -23.55 21.97
CA HIS A 329 15.32 -23.98 22.63
C HIS A 329 14.43 -22.78 22.97
N ALA A 330 14.99 -21.64 23.38
CA ALA A 330 14.22 -20.41 23.63
C ALA A 330 13.51 -19.90 22.38
N LEU A 331 14.16 -19.98 21.20
CA LEU A 331 13.52 -19.71 19.91
C LEU A 331 12.44 -20.75 19.61
N ALA A 332 12.71 -22.03 19.81
CA ALA A 332 11.81 -23.14 19.51
C ALA A 332 10.51 -23.06 20.31
N VAL A 333 10.61 -22.89 21.63
CA VAL A 333 9.45 -22.79 22.53
C VAL A 333 8.93 -21.36 22.67
N SER A 334 9.59 -20.39 22.04
CA SER A 334 9.21 -18.96 22.07
C SER A 334 9.21 -18.35 23.48
N SER A 335 10.21 -18.70 24.36
CA SER A 335 10.25 -18.19 25.73
C SER A 335 10.34 -16.67 25.79
N ASP A 336 9.37 -16.03 26.44
CA ASP A 336 9.39 -14.59 26.68
C ASP A 336 10.41 -14.23 27.75
N VAL A 337 10.50 -15.02 28.83
CA VAL A 337 11.47 -14.81 29.92
C VAL A 337 12.90 -14.75 29.38
N TYR A 338 13.30 -15.68 28.51
CA TYR A 338 14.63 -15.67 27.91
C TYR A 338 14.91 -14.35 27.18
N PHE A 339 13.95 -13.87 26.40
CA PHE A 339 14.09 -12.65 25.61
C PHE A 339 13.91 -11.37 26.43
N TYR A 340 13.20 -11.39 27.56
CA TYR A 340 13.25 -10.31 28.54
C TYR A 340 14.67 -10.13 29.09
N GLU A 341 15.30 -11.23 29.50
CA GLU A 341 16.63 -11.20 30.12
C GLU A 341 17.71 -10.76 29.12
N ILE A 342 17.76 -11.33 27.93
CA ILE A 342 18.77 -10.90 26.93
C ILE A 342 18.45 -9.55 26.28
N GLY A 343 17.18 -9.12 26.27
CA GLY A 343 16.75 -7.81 25.76
C GLY A 343 17.01 -6.69 26.75
N GLY A 344 16.43 -6.76 27.93
CA GLY A 344 16.51 -5.72 28.95
C GLY A 344 17.52 -5.93 30.05
N GLY A 345 17.94 -7.19 30.27
CA GLY A 345 18.75 -7.61 31.42
C GLY A 345 17.87 -7.96 32.63
N PHE A 346 18.33 -8.94 33.44
CA PHE A 346 17.68 -9.32 34.69
C PHE A 346 18.67 -10.00 35.63
N ALA A 347 18.64 -9.66 36.89
CA ALA A 347 19.59 -10.14 37.91
C ALA A 347 21.06 -10.02 37.41
N ALA A 348 21.80 -11.12 37.30
CA ALA A 348 23.17 -11.15 36.78
C ALA A 348 23.27 -11.23 35.23
N GLN A 349 22.15 -11.40 34.52
CA GLN A 349 22.16 -11.46 33.08
C GLN A 349 22.11 -10.02 32.49
N ARG A 350 23.15 -9.66 31.72
CA ARG A 350 23.20 -8.42 30.98
C ARG A 350 22.20 -8.48 29.82
N GLY A 351 21.50 -7.36 29.53
CA GLY A 351 20.66 -7.21 28.35
C GLY A 351 21.32 -6.37 27.25
N LEU A 352 20.74 -6.41 26.05
CA LEU A 352 21.10 -5.54 24.93
C LEU A 352 20.79 -4.06 25.24
N GLY A 353 19.67 -3.81 25.90
CA GLY A 353 19.09 -2.47 26.02
C GLY A 353 18.43 -2.01 24.71
N ILE A 354 17.54 -1.01 24.83
CA ILE A 354 16.71 -0.60 23.69
C ILE A 354 17.52 -0.05 22.51
N GLY A 355 18.63 0.63 22.74
CA GLY A 355 19.45 1.19 21.66
C GLY A 355 20.07 0.11 20.77
N LEU A 356 20.61 -0.98 21.35
CA LEU A 356 21.11 -2.10 20.55
C LEU A 356 19.97 -2.91 19.91
N MET A 357 18.85 -3.08 20.61
CA MET A 357 17.67 -3.73 20.02
C MET A 357 17.21 -2.99 18.77
N GLU A 358 17.06 -1.66 18.84
CA GLU A 358 16.71 -0.82 17.66
C GLU A 358 17.74 -0.98 16.54
N LYS A 359 19.06 -0.93 16.85
CA LYS A 359 20.14 -1.17 15.89
C LYS A 359 19.94 -2.47 15.11
N TYR A 360 19.65 -3.57 15.82
CA TYR A 360 19.48 -4.87 15.18
C TYR A 360 18.16 -4.99 14.41
N PHE A 361 17.07 -4.44 14.90
CA PHE A 361 15.83 -4.37 14.12
C PHE A 361 16.03 -3.63 12.79
N ARG A 362 16.70 -2.46 12.82
CA ARG A 362 17.03 -1.71 11.60
C ARG A 362 18.03 -2.42 10.71
N LEU A 363 19.00 -3.14 11.29
CA LEU A 363 19.93 -3.95 10.53
C LEU A 363 19.21 -4.95 9.62
N PHE A 364 18.15 -5.58 10.13
CA PHE A 364 17.27 -6.46 9.35
C PHE A 364 16.23 -5.73 8.50
N GLY A 365 16.29 -4.40 8.42
CA GLY A 365 15.42 -3.56 7.59
C GLY A 365 14.01 -3.34 8.16
N LEU A 366 13.77 -3.64 9.44
CA LEU A 366 12.52 -3.25 10.08
C LEU A 366 12.50 -1.75 10.37
N GLY A 367 11.32 -1.15 10.29
CA GLY A 367 11.17 0.30 10.48
C GLY A 367 11.62 1.15 9.29
N GLU A 368 11.88 0.55 8.13
CA GLU A 368 12.25 1.21 6.87
C GLU A 368 11.26 0.84 5.76
N PRO A 369 10.93 1.77 4.85
CA PRO A 369 10.10 1.45 3.69
C PRO A 369 10.87 0.51 2.74
N LEU A 370 10.14 -0.19 1.87
CA LEU A 370 10.74 -0.95 0.78
C LEU A 370 11.05 -0.03 -0.40
N ALA A 371 12.02 -0.41 -1.23
CA ALA A 371 12.44 0.40 -2.37
C ALA A 371 11.39 0.48 -3.48
N ASP A 372 10.65 -0.60 -3.72
CA ASP A 372 9.58 -0.63 -4.71
C ASP A 372 8.29 0.01 -4.16
N PRO A 373 7.76 1.07 -4.82
CA PRO A 373 6.54 1.76 -4.37
C PRO A 373 5.31 0.84 -4.27
N LEU A 374 5.19 -0.16 -5.15
CA LEU A 374 4.08 -1.11 -5.15
C LEU A 374 4.15 -2.07 -3.96
N LEU A 375 5.36 -2.42 -3.50
CA LEU A 375 5.59 -3.28 -2.35
C LEU A 375 5.52 -2.54 -1.01
N GLY A 376 5.33 -1.23 -1.02
CA GLY A 376 4.96 -0.46 0.15
C GLY A 376 6.01 0.53 0.66
N GLN A 377 5.52 1.72 0.93
CA GLN A 377 6.29 2.85 1.46
C GLN A 377 6.08 3.06 2.95
N THR A 378 5.42 2.11 3.61
CA THR A 378 5.10 2.21 5.03
C THR A 378 6.30 1.74 5.85
N SER A 379 6.88 2.65 6.64
CA SER A 379 8.10 2.37 7.41
C SER A 379 7.87 1.45 8.61
N GLY A 380 6.68 1.48 9.22
CA GLY A 380 6.47 0.82 10.52
C GLY A 380 6.98 1.65 11.69
N THR A 381 7.10 1.03 12.85
CA THR A 381 7.57 1.69 14.08
C THR A 381 8.46 0.76 14.87
N ILE A 382 9.63 1.24 15.29
CA ILE A 382 10.45 0.64 16.32
C ILE A 382 10.40 1.58 17.52
N PRO A 383 9.75 1.18 18.64
CA PRO A 383 9.65 2.04 19.81
C PRO A 383 11.02 2.25 20.47
N ASN A 384 11.28 3.48 20.87
CA ASN A 384 12.49 3.90 21.57
C ASN A 384 12.16 5.08 22.51
N PRO A 385 13.09 5.62 23.32
CA PRO A 385 12.82 6.74 24.21
C PRO A 385 12.28 7.99 23.53
N GLU A 386 12.73 8.30 22.31
CA GLU A 386 12.26 9.47 21.54
C GLU A 386 10.83 9.27 21.05
N TRP A 387 10.53 8.06 20.52
CA TRP A 387 9.16 7.70 20.18
C TRP A 387 8.23 7.81 21.40
N LYS A 388 8.64 7.25 22.56
CA LYS A 388 7.83 7.34 23.77
C LYS A 388 7.62 8.78 24.23
N LYS A 389 8.66 9.61 24.23
CA LYS A 389 8.56 11.04 24.56
C LYS A 389 7.59 11.79 23.65
N ARG A 390 7.53 11.42 22.38
CA ARG A 390 6.61 12.04 21.40
C ARG A 390 5.14 11.68 21.67
N PHE A 391 4.85 10.43 21.97
CA PHE A 391 3.47 9.95 22.14
C PHE A 391 3.00 9.97 23.61
N PHE A 392 3.92 9.91 24.55
CA PHE A 392 3.68 9.89 25.99
C PHE A 392 4.64 10.85 26.72
N PRO A 393 4.51 12.17 26.55
CA PRO A 393 5.52 13.16 26.95
C PRO A 393 5.82 13.19 28.47
N HIS A 394 4.91 12.67 29.30
CA HIS A 394 5.06 12.64 30.76
C HIS A 394 5.46 11.26 31.31
N ASP A 395 5.69 10.30 30.44
CA ASP A 395 6.07 8.94 30.84
C ASP A 395 7.43 8.54 30.24
N PRO A 396 8.53 8.62 31.00
CA PRO A 396 9.86 8.29 30.52
C PRO A 396 9.98 6.79 30.18
N TRP A 397 10.96 6.45 29.34
CA TRP A 397 11.29 5.05 29.02
C TRP A 397 11.72 4.29 30.27
N ARG A 398 11.19 3.09 30.46
CA ARG A 398 11.50 2.19 31.56
C ARG A 398 11.95 0.83 31.06
N ILE A 399 12.54 0.04 31.94
CA ILE A 399 12.99 -1.30 31.62
C ILE A 399 11.84 -2.22 31.15
N GLY A 400 10.64 -2.04 31.70
CA GLY A 400 9.44 -2.76 31.26
C GLY A 400 9.08 -2.52 29.80
N ASP A 401 9.31 -1.28 29.30
CA ASP A 401 9.12 -0.95 27.87
C ASP A 401 10.10 -1.74 27.01
N THR A 402 11.35 -1.88 27.48
CA THR A 402 12.38 -2.71 26.81
C THR A 402 11.98 -4.18 26.79
N TYR A 403 11.46 -4.73 27.89
CA TYR A 403 10.98 -6.11 27.93
C TYR A 403 9.85 -6.34 26.93
N HIS A 404 8.84 -5.48 26.91
CA HIS A 404 7.75 -5.59 25.94
C HIS A 404 8.21 -5.45 24.49
N THR A 405 9.19 -4.57 24.24
CA THR A 405 9.78 -4.43 22.89
C THR A 405 10.57 -5.69 22.50
N ALA A 406 11.24 -6.37 23.45
CA ALA A 406 11.98 -7.59 23.20
C ALA A 406 11.11 -8.78 22.75
N ILE A 407 9.81 -8.69 22.96
CA ILE A 407 8.81 -9.68 22.49
C ILE A 407 7.89 -9.13 21.39
N GLY A 408 8.24 -7.97 20.78
CA GLY A 408 7.52 -7.41 19.65
C GLY A 408 6.15 -6.79 19.98
N GLN A 409 6.03 -6.24 21.17
CA GLN A 409 4.86 -5.52 21.68
C GLN A 409 5.21 -4.02 21.89
N TYR A 410 4.37 -3.29 22.58
CA TYR A 410 4.63 -1.91 23.02
C TYR A 410 4.84 -0.91 21.86
N GLY A 411 3.92 -0.91 20.88
CA GLY A 411 3.99 0.05 19.78
C GLY A 411 4.93 -0.34 18.64
N MET A 412 5.60 -1.50 18.72
CA MET A 412 6.33 -2.03 17.57
C MET A 412 5.35 -2.43 16.47
N LEU A 413 5.56 -1.90 15.26
CA LEU A 413 4.71 -2.14 14.11
C LEU A 413 5.55 -2.42 12.87
N THR A 414 5.15 -3.44 12.10
CA THR A 414 5.81 -3.87 10.88
C THR A 414 4.80 -4.35 9.85
N THR A 415 5.20 -4.38 8.58
CA THR A 415 4.41 -5.01 7.52
C THR A 415 4.83 -6.47 7.30
N PRO A 416 3.96 -7.34 6.77
CA PRO A 416 4.36 -8.69 6.34
C PRO A 416 5.53 -8.71 5.36
N LEU A 417 5.59 -7.77 4.43
CA LEU A 417 6.71 -7.67 3.47
C LEU A 417 8.04 -7.35 4.14
N GLN A 418 8.07 -6.48 5.17
CA GLN A 418 9.29 -6.25 5.96
C GLN A 418 9.73 -7.54 6.67
N ILE A 419 8.80 -8.31 7.23
CA ILE A 419 9.10 -9.58 7.91
C ILE A 419 9.68 -10.60 6.93
N VAL A 420 9.05 -10.82 5.76
CA VAL A 420 9.55 -11.83 4.81
C VAL A 420 10.92 -11.46 4.26
N ARG A 421 11.20 -10.17 3.99
CA ARG A 421 12.54 -9.67 3.61
C ARG A 421 13.58 -9.99 4.67
N ALA A 422 13.27 -9.71 5.93
CA ALA A 422 14.17 -9.98 7.06
C ALA A 422 14.40 -11.49 7.26
N ILE A 423 13.38 -12.32 7.09
CA ILE A 423 13.48 -13.78 7.15
C ILE A 423 14.27 -14.35 5.97
N ALA A 424 14.12 -13.81 4.77
CA ALA A 424 14.94 -14.18 3.63
C ALA A 424 16.43 -13.95 3.91
N ALA A 425 16.78 -12.84 4.60
CA ALA A 425 18.16 -12.59 5.02
C ALA A 425 18.66 -13.62 6.07
N VAL A 426 17.81 -14.07 6.99
CA VAL A 426 18.16 -15.16 7.90
C VAL A 426 18.38 -16.48 7.14
N ALA A 427 17.54 -16.76 6.18
CA ALA A 427 17.57 -17.98 5.38
C ALA A 427 18.83 -18.07 4.51
N ASN A 428 19.23 -16.99 3.85
CA ASN A 428 20.34 -16.94 2.88
C ASN A 428 21.71 -16.60 3.51
N GLY A 429 21.82 -16.57 4.84
CA GLY A 429 23.08 -16.31 5.53
C GLY A 429 23.46 -14.83 5.67
N GLY A 430 22.48 -13.95 5.67
CA GLY A 430 22.64 -12.53 6.00
C GLY A 430 22.67 -11.57 4.83
N ASN A 431 22.29 -11.99 3.64
CA ASN A 431 22.15 -11.08 2.52
C ASN A 431 20.72 -10.49 2.50
N LEU A 432 20.56 -9.24 2.91
CA LEU A 432 19.28 -8.52 2.91
C LEU A 432 19.01 -7.99 1.51
N ILE A 433 18.21 -8.73 0.73
CA ILE A 433 17.86 -8.41 -0.67
C ILE A 433 16.54 -7.63 -0.67
N GLU A 434 16.46 -6.59 -1.50
CA GLU A 434 15.18 -5.89 -1.70
C GLU A 434 14.20 -6.77 -2.49
N PRO A 435 12.95 -6.87 -2.03
CA PRO A 435 11.91 -7.57 -2.77
C PRO A 435 11.67 -6.94 -4.15
N THR A 436 11.39 -7.77 -5.15
CA THR A 436 11.01 -7.34 -6.50
C THR A 436 9.79 -8.09 -7.00
N LEU A 437 8.98 -7.40 -7.81
CA LEU A 437 7.84 -7.98 -8.53
C LEU A 437 8.16 -8.32 -9.97
N PHE A 438 9.39 -8.10 -10.43
CA PHE A 438 9.80 -8.38 -11.79
C PHE A 438 10.59 -9.68 -11.89
N GLN A 439 10.20 -10.52 -12.83
CA GLN A 439 10.90 -11.76 -13.11
C GLN A 439 12.27 -11.49 -13.72
N ASN A 440 13.27 -12.28 -13.30
CA ASN A 440 14.67 -12.17 -13.74
C ASN A 440 15.35 -10.82 -13.41
N GLU A 441 14.78 -10.03 -12.52
CA GLU A 441 15.44 -8.85 -11.98
C GLU A 441 16.15 -9.23 -10.66
N THR A 442 17.48 -9.26 -10.70
CA THR A 442 18.26 -9.47 -9.47
C THR A 442 18.53 -8.13 -8.80
N LYS A 443 17.94 -7.92 -7.64
CA LYS A 443 18.26 -6.73 -6.82
C LYS A 443 19.57 -6.94 -6.05
N SER A 444 20.33 -5.87 -5.89
CA SER A 444 21.51 -5.89 -5.03
C SER A 444 21.09 -6.09 -3.58
N GLY A 445 21.75 -7.02 -2.89
CA GLY A 445 21.57 -7.24 -1.46
C GLY A 445 22.63 -6.51 -0.63
N ARG A 446 22.31 -6.27 0.65
CA ARG A 446 23.26 -5.76 1.64
C ARG A 446 23.64 -6.89 2.58
N GLN A 447 24.91 -7.28 2.61
CA GLN A 447 25.39 -8.26 3.58
C GLN A 447 25.33 -7.67 4.99
N LEU A 448 24.63 -8.35 5.89
CA LEU A 448 24.49 -7.96 7.29
C LEU A 448 25.78 -8.26 8.03
N SER A 449 26.23 -7.33 8.89
CA SER A 449 27.46 -7.45 9.69
C SER A 449 27.22 -8.37 10.92
N LEU A 450 26.95 -9.65 10.64
CA LEU A 450 26.71 -10.71 11.62
C LEU A 450 27.50 -11.96 11.20
N SER A 451 27.88 -12.80 12.16
CA SER A 451 28.61 -14.03 11.85
C SER A 451 27.70 -15.12 11.28
N ASP A 452 28.26 -15.98 10.42
CA ASP A 452 27.57 -17.17 9.91
C ASP A 452 27.06 -18.07 11.04
N GLU A 453 27.82 -18.13 12.14
CA GLU A 453 27.46 -18.88 13.35
C GLU A 453 26.16 -18.35 13.98
N ALA A 454 25.98 -17.02 14.05
CA ALA A 454 24.76 -16.42 14.58
C ALA A 454 23.54 -16.78 13.72
N PHE A 455 23.67 -16.72 12.39
CA PHE A 455 22.61 -17.17 11.48
C PHE A 455 22.32 -18.66 11.61
N ARG A 456 23.37 -19.49 11.72
CA ARG A 456 23.22 -20.93 11.91
C ARG A 456 22.43 -21.26 13.17
N ILE A 457 22.75 -20.66 14.32
CA ILE A 457 22.04 -20.84 15.58
C ILE A 457 20.57 -20.48 15.47
N VAL A 458 20.26 -19.34 14.83
CA VAL A 458 18.88 -18.91 14.64
C VAL A 458 18.12 -19.88 13.74
N ARG A 459 18.70 -20.32 12.62
CA ARG A 459 18.08 -21.31 11.72
C ARG A 459 17.83 -22.64 12.41
N GLU A 460 18.77 -23.11 13.23
CA GLU A 460 18.60 -24.30 14.06
C GLU A 460 17.45 -24.15 15.07
N GLY A 461 17.36 -23.01 15.77
CA GLY A 461 16.26 -22.71 16.67
C GLY A 461 14.89 -22.64 15.96
N MET A 462 14.84 -22.06 14.74
CA MET A 462 13.63 -22.06 13.91
C MET A 462 13.27 -23.48 13.41
N ARG A 463 14.27 -24.33 13.13
CA ARG A 463 14.01 -25.75 12.80
C ARG A 463 13.47 -26.50 14.00
N LEU A 464 14.04 -26.32 15.18
CA LEU A 464 13.54 -26.90 16.42
C LEU A 464 12.13 -26.45 16.76
N ALA A 465 11.73 -25.23 16.39
CA ALA A 465 10.35 -24.79 16.57
C ALA A 465 9.35 -25.65 15.78
N VAL A 466 9.76 -26.20 14.66
CA VAL A 466 8.94 -27.13 13.85
C VAL A 466 9.01 -28.56 14.40
N THR A 467 10.17 -29.03 14.86
CA THR A 467 10.30 -30.42 15.33
C THR A 467 9.80 -30.63 16.76
N GLU A 468 9.98 -29.64 17.64
CA GLU A 468 9.75 -29.79 19.08
C GLU A 468 8.97 -28.61 19.71
N GLY A 469 8.74 -27.54 18.93
CA GLY A 469 8.25 -26.28 19.47
C GLY A 469 6.88 -25.83 18.96
N THR A 470 6.72 -24.51 18.92
CA THR A 470 5.42 -23.84 18.68
C THR A 470 4.92 -23.95 17.24
N ALA A 471 5.78 -24.32 16.29
CA ALA A 471 5.42 -24.48 14.88
C ALA A 471 5.31 -25.97 14.47
N ASN A 472 5.10 -26.88 15.41
CA ASN A 472 5.05 -28.34 15.16
C ASN A 472 4.01 -28.76 14.11
N GLY A 473 2.93 -27.97 13.93
CA GLY A 473 1.98 -28.19 12.84
C GLY A 473 2.59 -28.18 11.44
N LEU A 474 3.82 -27.65 11.25
CA LEU A 474 4.55 -27.65 9.97
C LEU A 474 5.54 -28.83 9.86
N MET A 475 5.51 -29.79 10.77
CA MET A 475 6.27 -31.02 10.63
C MET A 475 5.59 -31.92 9.59
N LEU A 476 6.09 -31.88 8.38
CA LEU A 476 5.57 -32.60 7.20
C LEU A 476 6.63 -33.58 6.67
N PRO A 477 6.23 -34.78 6.18
CA PRO A 477 7.19 -35.80 5.77
C PRO A 477 7.88 -35.50 4.42
N PHE A 478 7.31 -34.64 3.61
CA PHE A 478 7.76 -34.38 2.24
C PHE A 478 8.53 -33.06 2.10
N ILE A 479 8.64 -32.24 3.17
CA ILE A 479 9.39 -31.00 3.16
C ILE A 479 9.96 -30.65 4.53
N SER A 480 11.19 -30.15 4.56
CA SER A 480 11.80 -29.63 5.78
C SER A 480 11.57 -28.13 5.89
N VAL A 481 10.88 -27.68 6.95
CA VAL A 481 10.57 -26.27 7.20
C VAL A 481 11.28 -25.79 8.45
N ALA A 482 11.81 -24.58 8.44
CA ALA A 482 12.22 -23.84 9.62
C ALA A 482 11.26 -22.65 9.80
N ALA A 483 10.67 -22.49 10.99
CA ALA A 483 9.64 -21.48 11.19
C ALA A 483 9.65 -20.89 12.60
N LYS A 484 8.96 -19.76 12.74
CA LYS A 484 8.67 -19.13 14.03
C LYS A 484 7.24 -18.63 14.04
N THR A 485 6.55 -18.92 15.11
CA THR A 485 5.22 -18.37 15.39
C THR A 485 5.31 -17.03 16.12
N GLY A 486 4.35 -16.18 15.88
CA GLY A 486 4.14 -14.94 16.61
C GLY A 486 2.67 -14.79 17.01
N THR A 487 2.44 -14.35 18.22
CA THR A 487 1.12 -13.96 18.71
C THR A 487 1.27 -12.58 19.34
N ALA A 488 0.51 -11.61 18.83
CA ALA A 488 0.54 -10.26 19.37
C ALA A 488 -0.85 -9.87 19.86
N GLU A 489 -0.95 -9.46 21.11
CA GLU A 489 -2.20 -8.95 21.70
C GLU A 489 -2.57 -7.61 21.05
N VAL A 490 -3.86 -7.41 20.76
CA VAL A 490 -4.38 -6.22 20.09
C VAL A 490 -5.48 -5.57 20.91
N GLY A 491 -5.37 -4.24 21.03
CA GLY A 491 -6.32 -3.41 21.75
C GLY A 491 -6.18 -3.47 23.27
N ILE A 492 -6.83 -2.53 23.95
CA ILE A 492 -6.74 -2.38 25.41
C ILE A 492 -7.29 -3.61 26.15
N SER A 493 -8.35 -4.23 25.61
CA SER A 493 -8.98 -5.40 26.23
C SER A 493 -8.16 -6.68 26.12
N LYS A 494 -7.18 -6.72 25.24
CA LYS A 494 -6.33 -7.89 24.92
C LYS A 494 -7.11 -9.17 24.57
N LYS A 495 -8.39 -9.02 24.16
CA LYS A 495 -9.26 -10.12 23.75
C LYS A 495 -9.04 -10.57 22.30
N ARG A 496 -8.29 -9.78 21.54
CA ARG A 496 -7.95 -10.06 20.15
C ARG A 496 -6.45 -10.22 20.00
N VAL A 497 -6.06 -11.06 19.05
CA VAL A 497 -4.66 -11.32 18.73
C VAL A 497 -4.44 -11.29 17.23
N ASN A 498 -3.25 -10.87 16.82
CA ASN A 498 -2.71 -11.18 15.51
C ASN A 498 -1.96 -12.51 15.59
N SER A 499 -2.28 -13.43 14.69
CA SER A 499 -1.61 -14.72 14.58
C SER A 499 -0.64 -14.69 13.41
N TRP A 500 0.63 -14.91 13.70
CA TRP A 500 1.69 -14.92 12.71
C TRP A 500 2.37 -16.29 12.61
N VAL A 501 2.82 -16.63 11.42
CA VAL A 501 3.88 -17.58 11.19
C VAL A 501 4.80 -17.07 10.09
N THR A 502 6.10 -17.24 10.27
CA THR A 502 7.10 -16.93 9.25
C THR A 502 8.18 -17.99 9.26
N GLY A 503 8.87 -18.16 8.15
CA GLY A 503 9.93 -19.15 8.05
C GLY A 503 10.46 -19.27 6.63
N PHE A 504 11.14 -20.36 6.38
CA PHE A 504 11.73 -20.67 5.07
C PHE A 504 11.77 -22.19 4.84
N PHE A 505 11.86 -22.54 3.57
CA PHE A 505 11.96 -23.92 3.12
C PHE A 505 12.73 -24.06 1.80
N PRO A 506 13.38 -25.24 1.54
CA PRO A 506 13.74 -26.26 2.51
C PRO A 506 14.63 -25.72 3.63
N SER A 507 14.63 -26.32 4.82
CA SER A 507 15.40 -25.77 5.97
C SER A 507 16.92 -25.90 5.82
N ALA A 508 17.39 -26.94 5.10
CA ALA A 508 18.82 -27.20 4.88
C ALA A 508 19.41 -26.33 3.78
N ALA A 509 18.70 -26.16 2.68
CA ALA A 509 19.07 -25.33 1.53
C ALA A 509 17.91 -24.35 1.23
N PRO A 510 17.78 -23.25 1.95
CA PRO A 510 16.64 -22.35 1.85
C PRO A 510 16.49 -21.75 0.45
N ARG A 511 15.31 -21.91 -0.12
CA ARG A 511 14.95 -21.33 -1.41
C ARG A 511 13.85 -20.27 -1.29
N TYR A 512 12.87 -20.53 -0.44
CA TYR A 512 11.75 -19.61 -0.25
C TYR A 512 11.58 -19.23 1.20
N ALA A 513 11.40 -17.93 1.45
CA ALA A 513 10.93 -17.38 2.72
C ALA A 513 9.44 -17.10 2.63
N PHE A 514 8.72 -17.28 3.72
CA PHE A 514 7.29 -17.03 3.79
C PHE A 514 6.89 -16.28 5.05
N VAL A 515 5.77 -15.58 4.96
CA VAL A 515 5.06 -15.02 6.11
C VAL A 515 3.56 -15.14 5.90
N VAL A 516 2.85 -15.48 6.97
CA VAL A 516 1.37 -15.42 7.04
C VAL A 516 0.97 -14.65 8.28
N LEU A 517 0.05 -13.73 8.09
CA LEU A 517 -0.63 -12.97 9.12
C LEU A 517 -2.13 -13.25 9.06
N LEU A 518 -2.74 -13.48 10.21
CA LEU A 518 -4.19 -13.41 10.43
C LEU A 518 -4.46 -12.32 11.48
N GLU A 519 -5.29 -11.34 11.11
CA GLU A 519 -5.51 -10.09 11.85
C GLU A 519 -6.68 -10.20 12.83
N ARG A 520 -6.45 -9.80 14.09
CA ARG A 520 -7.51 -9.54 15.08
C ARG A 520 -8.47 -10.70 15.34
N GLY A 521 -7.94 -11.93 15.41
CA GLY A 521 -8.72 -13.11 15.80
C GLY A 521 -9.02 -13.17 17.31
N PRO A 522 -9.93 -14.05 17.75
CA PRO A 522 -10.18 -14.29 19.18
C PRO A 522 -8.93 -14.90 19.85
N ARG A 523 -8.62 -14.43 21.07
CA ARG A 523 -7.45 -14.87 21.83
C ARG A 523 -7.49 -16.36 22.18
N GLU A 524 -8.66 -16.89 22.40
CA GLU A 524 -8.87 -18.30 22.78
C GLU A 524 -8.56 -19.26 21.62
N ASN A 525 -8.52 -18.76 20.39
CA ASN A 525 -8.20 -19.59 19.24
C ASN A 525 -6.69 -19.72 19.03
N THR A 526 -6.20 -20.93 19.01
CA THR A 526 -4.78 -21.26 18.77
C THR A 526 -4.49 -21.67 17.32
N ILE A 527 -5.53 -21.83 16.48
CA ILE A 527 -5.41 -22.28 15.08
C ILE A 527 -5.32 -21.06 14.17
N GLY A 528 -4.12 -20.70 13.77
CA GLY A 528 -3.84 -19.49 12.98
C GLY A 528 -2.95 -19.74 11.77
N GLY A 529 -1.92 -18.92 11.61
CA GLY A 529 -1.04 -18.93 10.43
C GLY A 529 -0.35 -20.28 10.14
N VAL A 530 -0.04 -21.05 11.19
CA VAL A 530 0.54 -22.41 11.03
C VAL A 530 -0.39 -23.33 10.24
N TYR A 531 -1.69 -23.27 10.50
CA TYR A 531 -2.68 -24.06 9.76
C TYR A 531 -2.71 -23.67 8.27
N VAL A 532 -2.74 -22.37 7.97
CA VAL A 532 -2.74 -21.86 6.59
C VAL A 532 -1.52 -22.39 5.83
N MET A 533 -0.33 -22.28 6.43
CA MET A 533 0.90 -22.76 5.78
C MET A 533 0.95 -24.27 5.64
N ARG A 534 0.43 -25.03 6.62
CA ARG A 534 0.33 -26.48 6.49
C ARG A 534 -0.51 -26.87 5.28
N GLN A 535 -1.72 -26.33 5.16
CA GLN A 535 -2.61 -26.62 4.04
C GLN A 535 -1.99 -26.18 2.70
N PHE A 536 -1.27 -25.05 2.70
CA PHE A 536 -0.57 -24.60 1.51
C PHE A 536 0.54 -25.55 1.09
N PHE A 537 1.35 -26.07 2.01
CA PHE A 537 2.38 -27.06 1.69
C PHE A 537 1.77 -28.38 1.20
N GLU A 538 0.67 -28.84 1.79
CA GLU A 538 -0.07 -30.01 1.34
C GLU A 538 -0.62 -29.80 -0.09
N TRP A 539 -1.12 -28.61 -0.39
CA TRP A 539 -1.55 -28.24 -1.74
C TRP A 539 -0.38 -28.17 -2.73
N LEU A 540 0.75 -27.57 -2.34
CA LEU A 540 1.96 -27.52 -3.18
C LEU A 540 2.45 -28.92 -3.56
N ALA A 541 2.42 -29.87 -2.64
CA ALA A 541 2.86 -31.23 -2.89
C ALA A 541 2.08 -31.93 -4.01
N VAL A 542 0.81 -31.55 -4.19
CA VAL A 542 -0.07 -32.14 -5.20
C VAL A 542 -0.07 -31.32 -6.50
N ASN A 543 -0.14 -29.99 -6.40
CA ASN A 543 -0.48 -29.13 -7.54
C ASN A 543 0.73 -28.37 -8.12
N ALA A 544 1.78 -28.16 -7.31
CA ALA A 544 2.97 -27.41 -7.72
C ALA A 544 4.25 -27.93 -7.05
N PRO A 545 4.58 -29.24 -7.18
CA PRO A 545 5.68 -29.88 -6.48
C PRO A 545 7.06 -29.27 -6.80
N ALA A 546 7.21 -28.61 -7.94
CA ALA A 546 8.46 -27.93 -8.32
C ALA A 546 8.89 -26.84 -7.31
N TYR A 547 7.97 -26.28 -6.54
CA TYR A 547 8.29 -25.33 -5.48
C TYR A 547 8.83 -26.00 -4.21
N LEU A 548 8.65 -27.30 -4.03
CA LEU A 548 9.10 -28.06 -2.85
C LEU A 548 10.46 -28.73 -3.04
N HIS A 549 10.86 -29.00 -4.30
CA HIS A 549 12.09 -29.70 -4.61
C HIS A 549 13.22 -28.73 -4.96
N GLU A 550 14.44 -29.13 -4.63
CA GLU A 550 15.63 -28.46 -5.17
C GLU A 550 15.57 -28.57 -6.72
N VAL A 551 15.83 -27.45 -7.40
CA VAL A 551 16.10 -27.51 -8.84
C VAL A 551 17.39 -28.30 -8.96
N GLY A 552 17.29 -29.56 -9.42
CA GLY A 552 18.47 -30.37 -9.68
C GLY A 552 19.43 -29.57 -10.58
N VAL A 553 20.66 -29.43 -10.11
CA VAL A 553 21.79 -28.89 -10.86
C VAL A 553 22.09 -29.82 -12.04
#